data_58dad0c9fd3a3d68e8187b6a1e5fb36d
#
_entry.id   58dad0c9fd3a3d68e8187b6a1e5fb36d
#
_cell.length_a   1.000
_cell.length_b   1.000
_cell.length_c   1.000
_cell.angle_alpha   90.00
_cell.angle_beta   90.00
_cell.angle_gamma   90.00
#
_symmetry.space_group_name_H-M   'P 1'
#
loop_
_entity.id
_entity.type
_entity.pdbx_description
1 polymer ?
#
loop_
_entity_poly.entity_id
_entity_poly.type
_entity_poly.pdbx_seq_one_letter_code
_entity_poly.pdbx_strand_id
1 'polypeptide(L)'
;MSATGPGAVEVALKFEHRTSKGCHYGPPYEWTAYNAIGGIHGFPRVHYKGRQGDYFVMVMDMLGPSLWDVWNNKSHIMSVEMVSCIAIEAICILEKLHSKGYVHGDVKPENFLLGTPGTPEEKKLFLVDLGLATKWKDIATGRHVKYDQRSDVFRGTFRYASVHAHLGRTGSRRDDLESLAYTLVFLLRGCLPWQGYQGDNKSFLVCKKKMATFPVSLCCFCPHPFRKFVEYVVNLKFDEEPDYAKCASLFHSVLSVVGSNPDVRPINTDGAQKERPIFYRGRSR
;
A
#
# COMPACT_ATOMS: atom_id res chain seq x y z
N MET A 1 7.25 19.26 -6.77
CA MET A 1 7.38 20.74 -6.71
C MET A 1 6.13 21.29 -6.07
N SER A 2 6.27 22.16 -5.08
CA SER A 2 5.13 22.91 -4.52
C SER A 2 5.09 24.28 -5.20
N ALA A 3 3.88 24.74 -5.56
CA ALA A 3 3.65 26.12 -6.02
C ALA A 3 3.08 26.91 -4.85
N THR A 4 3.75 27.98 -4.43
CA THR A 4 3.31 28.84 -3.33
C THR A 4 3.04 30.25 -3.84
N GLY A 5 1.80 30.74 -3.65
CA GLY A 5 1.41 32.15 -3.76
C GLY A 5 0.41 32.47 -2.63
N PRO A 6 0.11 33.72 -2.34
CA PRO A 6 -0.92 34.07 -1.36
C PRO A 6 -2.25 33.43 -1.73
N GLY A 7 -2.74 32.50 -0.91
CA GLY A 7 -3.95 31.72 -1.19
C GLY A 7 -3.74 30.49 -2.09
N ALA A 8 -2.49 30.12 -2.46
CA ALA A 8 -2.20 28.95 -3.27
C ALA A 8 -2.37 27.66 -2.45
N VAL A 9 -3.12 26.71 -2.99
CA VAL A 9 -3.22 25.35 -2.44
C VAL A 9 -1.96 24.59 -2.82
N GLU A 10 -1.27 24.00 -1.85
CA GLU A 10 -0.13 23.10 -2.12
C GLU A 10 -0.64 21.83 -2.80
N VAL A 11 0.05 21.40 -3.87
CA VAL A 11 -0.28 20.22 -4.63
C VAL A 11 0.96 19.36 -4.89
N ALA A 12 0.77 18.06 -5.00
CA ALA A 12 1.79 17.13 -5.42
C ALA A 12 1.79 16.99 -6.96
N LEU A 13 2.97 17.06 -7.55
CA LEU A 13 3.16 16.89 -9.00
C LEU A 13 3.91 15.58 -9.25
N LYS A 14 3.27 14.65 -9.98
CA LYS A 14 3.92 13.42 -10.47
C LYS A 14 4.21 13.57 -11.95
N PHE A 15 5.49 13.42 -12.30
CA PHE A 15 5.97 13.48 -13.69
C PHE A 15 6.37 12.07 -14.15
N GLU A 16 5.98 11.71 -15.35
CA GLU A 16 6.40 10.48 -16.00
C GLU A 16 6.83 10.78 -17.44
N HIS A 17 8.06 10.36 -17.79
CA HIS A 17 8.57 10.60 -19.14
C HIS A 17 7.82 9.71 -20.14
N ARG A 18 7.50 10.23 -21.34
CA ARG A 18 6.73 9.53 -22.37
C ARG A 18 7.33 8.20 -22.84
N THR A 19 8.66 8.01 -22.66
CA THR A 19 9.35 6.76 -22.98
C THR A 19 9.37 5.75 -21.82
N SER A 20 8.79 6.08 -20.67
CA SER A 20 8.67 5.14 -19.56
C SER A 20 7.83 3.92 -19.95
N LYS A 21 8.15 2.76 -19.39
CA LYS A 21 7.48 1.48 -19.71
C LYS A 21 5.95 1.52 -19.62
N GLY A 22 5.40 2.39 -18.78
CA GLY A 22 3.93 2.59 -18.62
C GLY A 22 3.30 3.48 -19.71
N CYS A 23 4.09 4.14 -20.57
CA CYS A 23 3.64 5.20 -21.47
C CYS A 23 3.80 4.87 -22.98
N HIS A 24 4.21 3.67 -23.35
CA HIS A 24 4.49 3.30 -24.75
C HIS A 24 3.29 3.47 -25.70
N TYR A 25 2.08 3.39 -25.18
CA TYR A 25 0.85 3.49 -25.99
C TYR A 25 -0.03 4.69 -25.59
N GLY A 26 0.51 5.67 -24.89
CA GLY A 26 -0.22 6.87 -24.46
C GLY A 26 0.05 7.27 -23.02
N PRO A 27 -0.92 7.93 -22.34
CA PRO A 27 -0.78 8.34 -20.96
C PRO A 27 -0.55 7.14 -20.02
N PRO A 28 0.09 7.34 -18.85
CA PRO A 28 0.34 6.30 -17.87
C PRO A 28 -0.93 5.52 -17.51
N TYR A 29 -0.84 4.19 -17.45
CA TYR A 29 -1.97 3.34 -17.04
C TYR A 29 -2.54 3.71 -15.67
N GLU A 30 -1.71 4.23 -14.80
CA GLU A 30 -2.09 4.77 -13.50
C GLU A 30 -3.25 5.78 -13.57
N TRP A 31 -3.31 6.60 -14.64
CA TRP A 31 -4.39 7.55 -14.85
C TRP A 31 -5.76 6.87 -15.01
N THR A 32 -5.77 5.70 -15.63
CA THR A 32 -7.00 4.90 -15.78
C THR A 32 -7.47 4.37 -14.42
N ALA A 33 -6.55 3.92 -13.58
CA ALA A 33 -6.87 3.47 -12.23
C ALA A 33 -7.45 4.63 -11.38
N TYR A 34 -6.80 5.79 -11.36
CA TYR A 34 -7.32 6.96 -10.63
C TYR A 34 -8.68 7.44 -11.17
N ASN A 35 -8.94 7.37 -12.48
CA ASN A 35 -10.26 7.69 -13.05
C ASN A 35 -11.34 6.73 -12.56
N ALA A 36 -11.04 5.44 -12.48
CA ALA A 36 -11.99 4.43 -12.02
C ALA A 36 -12.32 4.55 -10.53
N ILE A 37 -11.35 4.99 -9.72
CA ILE A 37 -11.51 5.19 -8.28
C ILE A 37 -12.40 6.41 -8.00
N GLY A 38 -12.29 7.47 -8.79
CA GLY A 38 -13.20 8.62 -8.73
C GLY A 38 -13.19 9.39 -7.40
N GLY A 39 -12.05 9.53 -6.74
CA GLY A 39 -11.90 10.33 -5.51
C GLY A 39 -12.59 9.72 -4.28
N ILE A 40 -12.67 8.40 -4.19
CA ILE A 40 -13.16 7.71 -2.99
C ILE A 40 -12.22 7.97 -1.80
N HIS A 41 -12.79 7.91 -0.60
CA HIS A 41 -12.04 8.07 0.65
C HIS A 41 -10.85 7.08 0.73
N GLY A 42 -9.69 7.59 1.17
CA GLY A 42 -8.46 6.83 1.25
C GLY A 42 -7.56 6.93 0.01
N PHE A 43 -7.94 7.78 -0.97
CA PHE A 43 -7.11 8.11 -2.13
C PHE A 43 -7.04 9.62 -2.34
N PRO A 44 -5.87 10.17 -2.78
CA PRO A 44 -5.77 11.59 -3.10
C PRO A 44 -6.66 11.95 -4.29
N ARG A 45 -7.20 13.14 -4.28
CA ARG A 45 -7.90 13.69 -5.45
C ARG A 45 -6.89 14.04 -6.53
N VAL A 46 -7.23 13.75 -7.77
CA VAL A 46 -6.45 14.17 -8.93
C VAL A 46 -7.13 15.41 -9.53
N HIS A 47 -6.42 16.54 -9.50
CA HIS A 47 -6.92 17.83 -9.95
C HIS A 47 -6.71 18.05 -11.43
N TYR A 48 -5.60 17.54 -11.98
CA TYR A 48 -5.25 17.72 -13.38
C TYR A 48 -4.40 16.57 -13.90
N LYS A 49 -4.60 16.24 -15.14
CA LYS A 49 -3.77 15.31 -15.94
C LYS A 49 -3.50 15.95 -17.29
N GLY A 50 -2.25 16.01 -17.69
CA GLY A 50 -1.86 16.62 -18.95
C GLY A 50 -0.48 16.22 -19.41
N ARG A 51 -0.01 16.87 -20.46
CA ARG A 51 1.32 16.69 -21.01
C ARG A 51 2.07 18.03 -21.05
N GLN A 52 3.31 18.01 -20.61
CA GLN A 52 4.22 19.15 -20.67
C GLN A 52 5.53 18.68 -21.35
N GLY A 53 5.71 19.07 -22.62
CA GLY A 53 6.84 18.58 -23.40
C GLY A 53 6.87 17.06 -23.52
N ASP A 54 7.95 16.44 -23.05
CA ASP A 54 8.12 14.99 -23.04
C ASP A 54 7.60 14.29 -21.77
N TYR A 55 6.92 15.02 -20.89
CA TYR A 55 6.41 14.49 -19.64
C TYR A 55 4.90 14.46 -19.59
N PHE A 56 4.33 13.36 -19.11
CA PHE A 56 2.99 13.32 -18.57
C PHE A 56 3.01 13.86 -17.14
N VAL A 57 2.05 14.71 -16.81
CA VAL A 57 1.96 15.40 -15.51
C VAL A 57 0.63 15.07 -14.87
N MET A 58 0.66 14.62 -13.63
CA MET A 58 -0.53 14.44 -12.80
C MET A 58 -0.40 15.33 -11.57
N VAL A 59 -1.42 16.13 -11.31
CA VAL A 59 -1.52 17.03 -10.15
C VAL A 59 -2.53 16.45 -9.19
N MET A 60 -2.14 16.26 -7.93
CA MET A 60 -2.99 15.66 -6.90
C MET A 60 -2.86 16.37 -5.56
N ASP A 61 -3.72 16.01 -4.61
CA ASP A 61 -3.63 16.52 -3.25
C ASP A 61 -2.21 16.34 -2.70
N MET A 62 -1.71 17.37 -2.01
CA MET A 62 -0.53 17.24 -1.17
C MET A 62 -0.94 16.48 0.08
N LEU A 63 -0.20 15.42 0.40
CA LEU A 63 -0.38 14.62 1.60
C LEU A 63 0.77 14.83 2.59
N GLY A 64 0.60 14.32 3.78
CA GLY A 64 1.59 14.33 4.85
C GLY A 64 2.66 13.23 4.68
N PRO A 65 3.34 12.85 5.80
CA PRO A 65 4.37 11.83 5.79
C PRO A 65 3.81 10.44 5.49
N SER A 66 4.63 9.58 4.91
CA SER A 66 4.30 8.16 4.75
C SER A 66 4.42 7.40 6.08
N LEU A 67 3.81 6.21 6.16
CA LEU A 67 4.02 5.32 7.31
C LEU A 67 5.49 4.91 7.46
N TRP A 68 6.24 4.87 6.37
CA TRP A 68 7.69 4.66 6.40
C TRP A 68 8.39 5.81 7.11
N ASP A 69 8.05 7.06 6.80
CA ASP A 69 8.64 8.25 7.45
C ASP A 69 8.30 8.29 8.93
N VAL A 70 7.03 8.03 9.28
CA VAL A 70 6.58 7.96 10.68
C VAL A 70 7.31 6.85 11.43
N TRP A 71 7.47 5.66 10.85
CA TRP A 71 8.18 4.54 11.45
C TRP A 71 9.66 4.86 11.64
N ASN A 72 10.29 5.44 10.62
CA ASN A 72 11.72 5.79 10.66
C ASN A 72 12.02 6.84 11.74
N ASN A 73 11.11 7.78 11.96
CA ASN A 73 11.25 8.82 12.98
C ASN A 73 10.90 8.35 14.42
N LYS A 74 10.24 7.19 14.58
CA LYS A 74 9.78 6.64 15.88
C LYS A 74 10.60 5.43 16.35
N SER A 75 11.92 5.52 16.32
CA SER A 75 12.79 4.44 16.81
C SER A 75 12.56 3.07 16.17
N HIS A 76 11.99 3.04 14.96
CA HIS A 76 11.77 1.85 14.14
C HIS A 76 10.79 0.81 14.73
N ILE A 77 9.88 1.24 15.62
CA ILE A 77 8.80 0.40 16.17
C ILE A 77 7.58 1.28 16.39
N MET A 78 6.40 0.78 15.99
CA MET A 78 5.11 1.40 16.28
C MET A 78 4.37 0.64 17.37
N SER A 79 3.51 1.35 18.14
CA SER A 79 2.69 0.69 19.15
C SER A 79 1.64 -0.23 18.52
N VAL A 80 1.20 -1.23 19.28
CA VAL A 80 0.17 -2.19 18.86
C VAL A 80 -1.14 -1.47 18.50
N GLU A 81 -1.51 -0.46 19.27
CA GLU A 81 -2.72 0.34 19.07
C GLU A 81 -2.64 1.11 17.75
N MET A 82 -1.51 1.77 17.50
CA MET A 82 -1.28 2.52 16.26
C MET A 82 -1.34 1.62 15.04
N VAL A 83 -0.67 0.46 15.09
CA VAL A 83 -0.67 -0.49 13.97
C VAL A 83 -2.05 -1.12 13.79
N SER A 84 -2.84 -1.30 14.86
CA SER A 84 -4.22 -1.78 14.76
C SER A 84 -5.14 -0.75 14.10
N CYS A 85 -5.00 0.53 14.41
CA CYS A 85 -5.73 1.61 13.71
C CYS A 85 -5.36 1.66 12.23
N ILE A 86 -4.06 1.58 11.91
CA ILE A 86 -3.56 1.52 10.54
C ILE A 86 -4.16 0.30 9.81
N ALA A 87 -4.21 -0.87 10.44
CA ALA A 87 -4.77 -2.08 9.86
C ALA A 87 -6.24 -1.90 9.48
N ILE A 88 -7.07 -1.36 10.38
CA ILE A 88 -8.49 -1.12 10.13
C ILE A 88 -8.69 -0.18 8.93
N GLU A 89 -7.98 0.97 8.91
CA GLU A 89 -8.10 1.93 7.82
C GLU A 89 -7.56 1.35 6.49
N ALA A 90 -6.41 0.69 6.50
CA ALA A 90 -5.82 0.08 5.31
C ALA A 90 -6.72 -1.02 4.71
N ILE A 91 -7.35 -1.86 5.54
CA ILE A 91 -8.31 -2.88 5.09
C ILE A 91 -9.52 -2.19 4.42
N CYS A 92 -10.07 -1.14 5.01
CA CYS A 92 -11.18 -0.39 4.43
C CYS A 92 -10.80 0.28 3.09
N ILE A 93 -9.60 0.83 2.98
CA ILE A 93 -9.10 1.44 1.73
C ILE A 93 -8.95 0.38 0.64
N LEU A 94 -8.36 -0.78 0.95
CA LEU A 94 -8.21 -1.88 0.01
C LEU A 94 -9.56 -2.46 -0.43
N GLU A 95 -10.51 -2.63 0.49
CA GLU A 95 -11.89 -3.05 0.15
C GLU A 95 -12.51 -2.11 -0.89
N LYS A 96 -12.38 -0.79 -0.70
CA LYS A 96 -12.86 0.22 -1.64
C LYS A 96 -12.18 0.14 -3.00
N LEU A 97 -10.85 -0.06 -3.04
CA LEU A 97 -10.11 -0.26 -4.29
C LEU A 97 -10.59 -1.53 -5.00
N HIS A 98 -10.70 -2.62 -4.26
CA HIS A 98 -11.13 -3.91 -4.76
C HIS A 98 -12.57 -3.87 -5.28
N SER A 99 -13.48 -3.13 -4.63
CA SER A 99 -14.86 -2.92 -5.11
C SER A 99 -14.91 -2.22 -6.47
N LYS A 100 -13.89 -1.40 -6.80
CA LYS A 100 -13.74 -0.77 -8.13
C LYS A 100 -13.10 -1.69 -9.19
N GLY A 101 -12.83 -2.94 -8.84
CA GLY A 101 -12.28 -3.94 -9.75
C GLY A 101 -10.76 -3.90 -9.91
N TYR A 102 -10.04 -3.18 -9.04
CA TYR A 102 -8.58 -3.06 -9.08
C TYR A 102 -7.93 -3.69 -7.85
N VAL A 103 -6.70 -4.17 -8.04
CA VAL A 103 -5.74 -4.47 -6.97
C VAL A 103 -4.57 -3.52 -7.09
N HIS A 104 -3.92 -3.21 -5.96
CA HIS A 104 -2.84 -2.23 -5.89
C HIS A 104 -1.51 -2.77 -6.45
N GLY A 105 -1.13 -3.98 -6.02
CA GLY A 105 0.07 -4.68 -6.46
C GLY A 105 1.38 -4.21 -5.83
N ASP A 106 1.38 -3.15 -4.99
CA ASP A 106 2.57 -2.69 -4.25
C ASP A 106 2.21 -2.08 -2.89
N VAL A 107 1.43 -2.82 -2.10
CA VAL A 107 1.05 -2.41 -0.74
C VAL A 107 2.28 -2.46 0.17
N LYS A 108 2.65 -1.30 0.73
CA LYS A 108 3.83 -1.11 1.59
C LYS A 108 3.76 0.17 2.40
N PRO A 109 4.58 0.35 3.47
CA PRO A 109 4.55 1.54 4.31
C PRO A 109 4.79 2.85 3.55
N GLU A 110 5.62 2.83 2.50
CA GLU A 110 5.97 3.99 1.69
C GLU A 110 4.78 4.52 0.87
N ASN A 111 3.80 3.67 0.57
CA ASN A 111 2.62 4.01 -0.23
C ASN A 111 1.38 4.34 0.62
N PHE A 112 1.46 4.20 1.94
CA PHE A 112 0.45 4.73 2.85
C PHE A 112 0.90 6.06 3.43
N LEU A 113 0.20 7.13 3.12
CA LEU A 113 0.48 8.49 3.58
C LEU A 113 -0.62 8.96 4.53
N LEU A 114 -0.25 9.81 5.45
CA LEU A 114 -1.20 10.53 6.30
C LEU A 114 -1.71 11.78 5.58
N GLY A 115 -2.82 12.32 6.02
CA GLY A 115 -3.33 13.59 5.51
C GLY A 115 -2.39 14.74 5.80
N THR A 116 -2.65 15.88 5.20
CA THR A 116 -1.83 17.09 5.33
C THR A 116 -1.83 17.58 6.77
N PRO A 117 -0.65 17.79 7.39
CA PRO A 117 -0.56 18.30 8.75
C PRO A 117 -1.32 19.62 8.94
N GLY A 118 -1.97 19.79 10.10
CA GLY A 118 -2.77 20.97 10.42
C GLY A 118 -4.17 20.99 9.75
N THR A 119 -4.58 19.92 9.09
CA THR A 119 -5.93 19.77 8.52
C THR A 119 -6.74 18.73 9.29
N PRO A 120 -8.09 18.73 9.18
CA PRO A 120 -8.94 17.69 9.79
C PRO A 120 -8.62 16.27 9.28
N GLU A 121 -7.89 16.15 8.19
CA GLU A 121 -7.50 14.89 7.57
C GLU A 121 -6.13 14.38 8.01
N GLU A 122 -5.37 15.15 8.80
CA GLU A 122 -4.00 14.85 9.23
C GLU A 122 -3.80 13.41 9.73
N LYS A 123 -4.79 12.87 10.45
CA LYS A 123 -4.74 11.52 11.02
C LYS A 123 -5.40 10.45 10.15
N LYS A 124 -5.90 10.80 8.96
CA LYS A 124 -6.49 9.86 8.00
C LYS A 124 -5.40 9.24 7.15
N LEU A 125 -5.62 7.98 6.77
CA LEU A 125 -4.71 7.23 5.91
C LEU A 125 -5.13 7.35 4.44
N PHE A 126 -4.14 7.49 3.57
CA PHE A 126 -4.29 7.53 2.11
C PHE A 126 -3.35 6.54 1.46
N LEU A 127 -3.84 5.80 0.47
CA LEU A 127 -3.04 4.89 -0.35
C LEU A 127 -2.73 5.57 -1.69
N VAL A 128 -1.46 5.60 -2.07
CA VAL A 128 -0.95 6.27 -3.26
C VAL A 128 -0.18 5.33 -4.18
N ASP A 129 0.17 5.81 -5.35
CA ASP A 129 1.00 5.12 -6.35
C ASP A 129 0.33 3.87 -6.94
N LEU A 130 -0.65 4.12 -7.81
CA LEU A 130 -1.36 3.08 -8.57
C LEU A 130 -0.61 2.63 -9.84
N GLY A 131 0.70 2.91 -9.93
CA GLY A 131 1.53 2.55 -11.09
C GLY A 131 1.63 1.06 -11.36
N LEU A 132 1.42 0.22 -10.34
CA LEU A 132 1.38 -1.24 -10.46
C LEU A 132 -0.04 -1.83 -10.33
N ALA A 133 -1.06 -0.97 -10.18
CA ALA A 133 -2.43 -1.43 -10.07
C ALA A 133 -2.88 -2.19 -11.32
N THR A 134 -3.62 -3.26 -11.13
CA THR A 134 -4.19 -4.07 -12.21
C THR A 134 -5.65 -4.41 -11.93
N LYS A 135 -6.39 -4.75 -12.98
CA LYS A 135 -7.76 -5.23 -12.82
C LYS A 135 -7.76 -6.67 -12.32
N TRP A 136 -8.50 -6.95 -11.26
CA TRP A 136 -8.82 -8.31 -10.84
C TRP A 136 -10.18 -8.78 -11.35
N LYS A 137 -11.02 -7.84 -11.80
CA LYS A 137 -12.36 -8.08 -12.30
C LYS A 137 -12.51 -7.52 -13.72
N ASP A 138 -13.01 -8.30 -14.62
CA ASP A 138 -13.42 -7.84 -15.94
C ASP A 138 -14.71 -7.03 -15.81
N ILE A 139 -14.68 -5.76 -16.22
CA ILE A 139 -15.81 -4.83 -16.05
C ILE A 139 -17.01 -5.24 -16.93
N ALA A 140 -16.75 -5.79 -18.11
CA ALA A 140 -17.81 -6.15 -19.06
C ALA A 140 -18.57 -7.42 -18.63
N THR A 141 -17.84 -8.41 -18.11
CA THR A 141 -18.42 -9.71 -17.72
C THR A 141 -18.73 -9.81 -16.23
N GLY A 142 -18.18 -8.91 -15.42
CA GLY A 142 -18.27 -8.97 -13.95
C GLY A 142 -17.50 -10.12 -13.32
N ARG A 143 -16.76 -10.91 -14.10
CA ARG A 143 -16.03 -12.10 -13.64
C ARG A 143 -14.62 -11.77 -13.24
N HIS A 144 -14.04 -12.61 -12.38
CA HIS A 144 -12.63 -12.56 -12.05
C HIS A 144 -11.78 -12.74 -13.32
N VAL A 145 -10.64 -12.00 -13.42
CA VAL A 145 -9.68 -12.19 -14.52
C VAL A 145 -9.14 -13.61 -14.52
N LYS A 146 -8.71 -14.09 -15.69
CA LYS A 146 -8.14 -15.44 -15.83
C LYS A 146 -6.83 -15.54 -15.03
N TYR A 147 -6.67 -16.68 -14.37
CA TYR A 147 -5.41 -17.02 -13.73
C TYR A 147 -4.33 -17.28 -14.79
N ASP A 148 -3.16 -16.69 -14.60
CA ASP A 148 -1.96 -16.92 -15.41
C ASP A 148 -0.73 -16.89 -14.50
N GLN A 149 0.36 -17.49 -14.96
CA GLN A 149 1.64 -17.49 -14.28
C GLN A 149 2.78 -17.24 -15.26
N ARG A 150 3.55 -16.17 -15.01
CA ARG A 150 4.74 -15.79 -15.77
C ARG A 150 5.91 -15.68 -14.80
N SER A 151 6.66 -16.75 -14.67
CA SER A 151 7.72 -16.89 -13.67
C SER A 151 8.89 -15.91 -13.83
N ASP A 152 9.04 -15.30 -14.99
CA ASP A 152 10.04 -14.28 -15.33
C ASP A 152 9.63 -12.85 -14.98
N VAL A 153 8.37 -12.64 -14.55
CA VAL A 153 7.83 -11.30 -14.27
C VAL A 153 7.53 -11.15 -12.78
N PHE A 154 8.39 -10.41 -12.08
CA PHE A 154 8.10 -9.94 -10.74
C PHE A 154 7.62 -8.48 -10.77
N ARG A 155 6.58 -8.17 -9.99
CA ARG A 155 6.09 -6.81 -9.77
C ARG A 155 5.90 -6.56 -8.28
N GLY A 156 6.18 -5.34 -7.84
CA GLY A 156 6.06 -4.92 -6.45
C GLY A 156 7.41 -4.80 -5.74
N THR A 157 7.35 -4.72 -4.43
CA THR A 157 8.52 -4.56 -3.55
C THR A 157 8.84 -5.89 -2.88
N PHE A 158 10.04 -6.46 -3.11
CA PHE A 158 10.44 -7.79 -2.61
C PHE A 158 10.11 -8.02 -1.13
N ARG A 159 10.29 -7.00 -0.30
CA ARG A 159 10.03 -7.09 1.14
C ARG A 159 8.58 -7.43 1.45
N TYR A 160 7.63 -6.79 0.78
CA TYR A 160 6.21 -6.84 1.12
C TYR A 160 5.35 -7.67 0.16
N ALA A 161 5.79 -7.88 -1.09
CA ALA A 161 5.01 -8.61 -2.09
C ALA A 161 4.59 -10.01 -1.62
N SER A 162 3.41 -10.46 -2.04
CA SER A 162 2.90 -11.80 -1.73
C SER A 162 3.78 -12.91 -2.31
N VAL A 163 3.68 -14.13 -1.77
CA VAL A 163 4.35 -15.30 -2.34
C VAL A 163 3.92 -15.50 -3.81
N HIS A 164 2.64 -15.29 -4.10
CA HIS A 164 2.12 -15.44 -5.46
C HIS A 164 2.70 -14.42 -6.44
N ALA A 165 2.90 -13.17 -6.00
CA ALA A 165 3.58 -12.15 -6.82
C ALA A 165 5.03 -12.53 -7.12
N HIS A 166 5.78 -13.12 -6.15
CA HIS A 166 7.12 -13.64 -6.40
C HIS A 166 7.15 -14.79 -7.42
N LEU A 167 6.09 -15.59 -7.46
CA LEU A 167 5.93 -16.68 -8.43
C LEU A 167 5.42 -16.21 -9.81
N GLY A 168 5.28 -14.90 -10.03
CA GLY A 168 4.81 -14.33 -11.28
C GLY A 168 3.35 -14.64 -11.59
N ARG A 169 2.53 -14.92 -10.59
CA ARG A 169 1.11 -15.25 -10.74
C ARG A 169 0.28 -13.98 -10.92
N THR A 170 -0.84 -14.11 -11.63
CA THR A 170 -1.82 -13.01 -11.76
C THR A 170 -2.22 -12.50 -10.39
N GLY A 171 -2.08 -11.18 -10.19
CA GLY A 171 -2.44 -10.53 -8.93
C GLY A 171 -3.94 -10.56 -8.68
N SER A 172 -4.34 -10.73 -7.42
CA SER A 172 -5.72 -10.69 -6.99
C SER A 172 -5.85 -10.02 -5.60
N ARG A 173 -7.06 -9.93 -5.09
CA ARG A 173 -7.37 -9.27 -3.81
C ARG A 173 -6.56 -9.83 -2.63
N ARG A 174 -6.30 -11.15 -2.63
CA ARG A 174 -5.50 -11.82 -1.59
C ARG A 174 -4.07 -11.29 -1.51
N ASP A 175 -3.49 -10.92 -2.67
CA ASP A 175 -2.09 -10.50 -2.76
C ASP A 175 -1.86 -9.15 -2.08
N ASP A 176 -2.80 -8.22 -2.22
CA ASP A 176 -2.76 -6.94 -1.52
C ASP A 176 -2.91 -7.12 0.01
N LEU A 177 -3.81 -8.03 0.44
CA LEU A 177 -4.00 -8.32 1.87
C LEU A 177 -2.80 -9.05 2.48
N GLU A 178 -2.14 -9.96 1.74
CA GLU A 178 -0.90 -10.60 2.17
C GLU A 178 0.22 -9.57 2.31
N SER A 179 0.35 -8.65 1.35
CA SER A 179 1.30 -7.54 1.41
C SER A 179 1.02 -6.60 2.59
N LEU A 180 -0.26 -6.34 2.88
CA LEU A 180 -0.67 -5.59 4.07
C LEU A 180 -0.27 -6.33 5.34
N ALA A 181 -0.50 -7.63 5.44
CA ALA A 181 -0.12 -8.42 6.61
C ALA A 181 1.39 -8.33 6.89
N TYR A 182 2.22 -8.45 5.86
CA TYR A 182 3.68 -8.26 6.00
C TYR A 182 4.05 -6.82 6.40
N THR A 183 3.35 -5.83 5.87
CA THR A 183 3.51 -4.42 6.24
C THR A 183 3.22 -4.20 7.73
N LEU A 184 2.10 -4.72 8.23
CA LEU A 184 1.72 -4.58 9.65
C LEU A 184 2.72 -5.26 10.60
N VAL A 185 3.16 -6.48 10.26
CA VAL A 185 4.19 -7.17 11.04
C VAL A 185 5.51 -6.41 11.04
N PHE A 186 5.89 -5.83 9.90
CA PHE A 186 7.09 -4.99 9.80
C PHE A 186 7.00 -3.74 10.70
N LEU A 187 5.86 -3.03 10.68
CA LEU A 187 5.66 -1.83 11.50
C LEU A 187 5.75 -2.13 13.02
N LEU A 188 5.30 -3.33 13.44
CA LEU A 188 5.39 -3.77 14.83
C LEU A 188 6.79 -4.24 15.24
N ARG A 189 7.50 -4.94 14.35
CA ARG A 189 8.74 -5.66 14.70
C ARG A 189 10.01 -4.98 14.20
N GLY A 190 9.89 -4.02 13.28
CA GLY A 190 11.02 -3.37 12.63
C GLY A 190 11.73 -4.21 11.57
N CYS A 191 11.43 -5.50 11.46
CA CYS A 191 12.05 -6.39 10.50
C CYS A 191 11.16 -7.55 10.08
N LEU A 192 11.49 -8.15 8.91
CA LEU A 192 10.89 -9.38 8.40
C LEU A 192 11.98 -10.43 8.18
N PRO A 193 11.67 -11.75 8.34
CA PRO A 193 12.67 -12.83 8.31
C PRO A 193 13.41 -13.00 6.98
N TRP A 194 12.95 -12.36 5.93
CA TRP A 194 13.51 -12.41 4.58
C TRP A 194 14.22 -11.12 4.15
N GLN A 195 14.60 -10.28 5.09
CA GLN A 195 15.45 -9.12 4.82
C GLN A 195 16.94 -9.51 4.79
N GLY A 196 17.75 -8.68 4.12
CA GLY A 196 19.22 -8.85 4.07
C GLY A 196 19.74 -9.66 2.88
N TYR A 197 18.91 -10.34 2.10
CA TYR A 197 19.37 -11.02 0.88
C TYR A 197 19.79 -10.00 -0.19
N GLN A 198 20.92 -10.30 -0.86
CA GLN A 198 21.51 -9.48 -1.93
C GLN A 198 21.85 -10.35 -3.15
N GLY A 199 22.24 -9.71 -4.26
CA GLY A 199 22.67 -10.37 -5.50
C GLY A 199 21.51 -10.84 -6.39
N ASP A 200 21.88 -11.53 -7.48
CA ASP A 200 20.96 -11.90 -8.56
C ASP A 200 19.84 -12.86 -8.12
N ASN A 201 20.14 -13.73 -7.16
CA ASN A 201 19.18 -14.70 -6.60
C ASN A 201 18.29 -14.14 -5.49
N LYS A 202 18.34 -12.83 -5.21
CA LYS A 202 17.59 -12.20 -4.12
C LYS A 202 16.11 -12.52 -4.17
N SER A 203 15.48 -12.40 -5.34
CA SER A 203 14.04 -12.68 -5.51
C SER A 203 13.68 -14.10 -5.11
N PHE A 204 14.45 -15.07 -5.60
CA PHE A 204 14.27 -16.49 -5.28
C PHE A 204 14.46 -16.77 -3.78
N LEU A 205 15.51 -16.23 -3.17
CA LEU A 205 15.81 -16.45 -1.75
C LEU A 205 14.72 -15.85 -0.84
N VAL A 206 14.24 -14.65 -1.17
CA VAL A 206 13.13 -14.01 -0.45
C VAL A 206 11.86 -14.85 -0.59
N CYS A 207 11.50 -15.28 -1.79
CA CYS A 207 10.33 -16.12 -2.04
C CYS A 207 10.43 -17.44 -1.25
N LYS A 208 11.55 -18.15 -1.36
CA LYS A 208 11.82 -19.40 -0.61
C LYS A 208 11.67 -19.20 0.90
N LYS A 209 12.22 -18.10 1.43
CA LYS A 209 12.12 -17.78 2.86
C LYS A 209 10.69 -17.49 3.29
N LYS A 210 9.92 -16.74 2.48
CA LYS A 210 8.49 -16.47 2.75
C LYS A 210 7.69 -17.78 2.80
N MET A 211 7.87 -18.66 1.82
CA MET A 211 7.19 -19.97 1.75
C MET A 211 7.53 -20.87 2.95
N ALA A 212 8.76 -20.77 3.46
CA ALA A 212 9.23 -21.56 4.62
C ALA A 212 8.90 -20.91 5.97
N THR A 213 8.30 -19.72 6.01
CA THR A 213 8.00 -19.00 7.23
C THR A 213 6.53 -19.18 7.60
N PHE A 214 6.26 -19.97 8.63
CA PHE A 214 4.89 -20.15 9.13
C PHE A 214 4.37 -18.90 9.84
N PRO A 215 3.04 -18.62 9.79
CA PRO A 215 2.44 -17.48 10.46
C PRO A 215 2.76 -17.35 11.95
N VAL A 216 2.85 -18.47 12.66
CA VAL A 216 3.23 -18.51 14.09
C VAL A 216 4.65 -17.99 14.32
N SER A 217 5.60 -18.32 13.43
CA SER A 217 6.98 -17.86 13.51
C SER A 217 7.11 -16.39 13.05
N LEU A 218 6.37 -16.01 12.00
CA LEU A 218 6.34 -14.64 11.51
C LEU A 218 5.80 -13.67 12.56
N CYS A 219 4.74 -14.05 13.25
CA CYS A 219 4.05 -13.24 14.25
C CYS A 219 4.52 -13.54 15.69
N CYS A 220 5.71 -14.14 15.86
CA CYS A 220 6.30 -14.30 17.19
C CYS A 220 6.41 -12.93 17.88
N PHE A 221 5.88 -12.81 19.10
CA PHE A 221 5.75 -11.56 19.87
C PHE A 221 4.76 -10.52 19.32
N CYS A 222 4.01 -10.81 18.26
CA CYS A 222 2.87 -9.98 17.86
C CYS A 222 1.60 -10.42 18.62
N PRO A 223 0.67 -9.51 18.91
CA PRO A 223 -0.64 -9.89 19.44
C PRO A 223 -1.37 -10.89 18.55
N HIS A 224 -2.16 -11.77 19.18
CA HIS A 224 -2.84 -12.87 18.50
C HIS A 224 -3.69 -12.47 17.27
N PRO A 225 -4.40 -11.31 17.25
CA PRO A 225 -5.14 -10.86 16.07
C PRO A 225 -4.27 -10.70 14.82
N PHE A 226 -3.02 -10.25 14.95
CA PHE A 226 -2.09 -10.12 13.81
C PHE A 226 -1.75 -11.50 13.22
N ARG A 227 -1.51 -12.50 14.07
CA ARG A 227 -1.30 -13.87 13.61
C ARG A 227 -2.52 -14.41 12.89
N LYS A 228 -3.71 -14.24 13.45
CA LYS A 228 -4.96 -14.65 12.80
C LYS A 228 -5.17 -13.98 11.44
N PHE A 229 -4.83 -12.71 11.32
CA PHE A 229 -4.90 -12.02 10.04
C PHE A 229 -3.92 -12.63 9.02
N VAL A 230 -2.66 -12.85 9.40
CA VAL A 230 -1.68 -13.53 8.51
C VAL A 230 -2.17 -14.93 8.11
N GLU A 231 -2.62 -15.75 9.08
CA GLU A 231 -3.17 -17.11 8.82
C GLU A 231 -4.34 -17.06 7.83
N TYR A 232 -5.22 -16.08 7.96
CA TYR A 232 -6.36 -15.90 7.06
C TYR A 232 -5.92 -15.55 5.63
N VAL A 233 -5.09 -14.52 5.47
CA VAL A 233 -4.76 -13.99 4.14
C VAL A 233 -3.88 -14.93 3.31
N VAL A 234 -2.97 -15.69 3.93
CA VAL A 234 -2.11 -16.64 3.20
C VAL A 234 -2.88 -17.89 2.73
N ASN A 235 -4.08 -18.14 3.25
CA ASN A 235 -4.94 -19.25 2.85
C ASN A 235 -6.04 -18.85 1.87
N LEU A 236 -6.19 -17.56 1.52
CA LEU A 236 -7.17 -17.11 0.55
C LEU A 236 -6.90 -17.69 -0.84
N LYS A 237 -7.94 -18.16 -1.52
CA LYS A 237 -7.86 -18.60 -2.92
C LYS A 237 -7.75 -17.41 -3.87
N PHE A 238 -7.36 -17.68 -5.10
CA PHE A 238 -7.15 -16.67 -6.14
C PHE A 238 -8.39 -15.81 -6.41
N ASP A 239 -9.55 -16.43 -6.52
CA ASP A 239 -10.84 -15.82 -6.85
C ASP A 239 -11.74 -15.60 -5.63
N GLU A 240 -11.29 -16.00 -4.45
CA GLU A 240 -12.04 -15.85 -3.21
C GLU A 240 -12.27 -14.37 -2.86
N GLU A 241 -13.50 -14.06 -2.43
CA GLU A 241 -13.80 -12.75 -1.89
C GLU A 241 -13.37 -12.67 -0.44
N PRO A 242 -12.43 -11.75 -0.10
CA PRO A 242 -12.02 -11.59 1.29
C PRO A 242 -13.15 -11.05 2.17
N ASP A 243 -13.25 -11.57 3.37
CA ASP A 243 -14.13 -11.02 4.42
C ASP A 243 -13.42 -9.86 5.13
N TYR A 244 -13.53 -8.67 4.54
CA TYR A 244 -12.89 -7.45 5.05
C TYR A 244 -13.43 -7.05 6.43
N ALA A 245 -14.71 -7.25 6.68
CA ALA A 245 -15.35 -6.96 7.97
C ALA A 245 -14.76 -7.83 9.09
N LYS A 246 -14.61 -9.14 8.83
CA LYS A 246 -13.94 -10.06 9.76
C LYS A 246 -12.47 -9.67 9.97
N CYS A 247 -11.75 -9.31 8.92
CA CYS A 247 -10.37 -8.85 9.04
C CYS A 247 -10.25 -7.61 9.93
N ALA A 248 -11.10 -6.60 9.73
CA ALA A 248 -11.11 -5.39 10.55
C ALA A 248 -11.50 -5.67 12.00
N SER A 249 -12.46 -6.57 12.24
CA SER A 249 -12.92 -6.94 13.59
C SER A 249 -11.82 -7.52 14.48
N LEU A 250 -10.83 -8.19 13.88
CA LEU A 250 -9.66 -8.70 14.62
C LEU A 250 -8.90 -7.55 15.31
N PHE A 251 -8.76 -6.41 14.63
CA PHE A 251 -8.01 -5.27 15.16
C PHE A 251 -8.87 -4.38 16.07
N HIS A 252 -10.17 -4.30 15.85
CA HIS A 252 -11.08 -3.66 16.80
C HIS A 252 -11.02 -4.33 18.18
N SER A 253 -10.89 -5.66 18.24
CA SER A 253 -10.75 -6.39 19.50
C SER A 253 -9.49 -5.99 20.30
N VAL A 254 -8.42 -5.60 19.62
CA VAL A 254 -7.20 -5.09 20.27
C VAL A 254 -7.45 -3.75 20.93
N LEU A 255 -8.11 -2.84 20.22
CA LEU A 255 -8.41 -1.49 20.73
C LEU A 255 -9.37 -1.50 21.91
N SER A 256 -10.35 -2.40 21.92
CA SER A 256 -11.31 -2.54 23.03
C SER A 256 -10.67 -3.04 24.31
N VAL A 257 -9.66 -3.90 24.23
CA VAL A 257 -8.93 -4.42 25.41
C VAL A 257 -8.06 -3.35 26.08
N VAL A 258 -7.51 -2.43 25.27
CA VAL A 258 -6.61 -1.39 25.78
C VAL A 258 -7.37 -0.20 26.40
N GLY A 259 -8.70 -0.19 26.35
CA GLY A 259 -9.53 0.87 26.95
C GLY A 259 -9.42 2.21 26.22
N SER A 260 -9.01 2.19 24.97
CA SER A 260 -8.87 3.38 24.14
C SER A 260 -10.24 3.97 23.85
N ASN A 261 -10.43 5.24 24.19
CA ASN A 261 -11.62 6.00 23.81
C ASN A 261 -11.76 5.93 22.27
N PRO A 262 -12.92 5.49 21.73
CA PRO A 262 -13.12 5.34 20.28
C PRO A 262 -12.94 6.64 19.48
N ASP A 263 -13.00 7.80 20.14
CA ASP A 263 -12.75 9.10 19.52
C ASP A 263 -11.26 9.46 19.41
N VAL A 264 -10.37 8.72 20.06
CA VAL A 264 -8.93 8.93 19.97
C VAL A 264 -8.34 7.96 18.97
N ARG A 265 -8.28 8.35 17.71
CA ARG A 265 -7.46 7.67 16.69
C ARG A 265 -5.99 7.99 16.95
N PRO A 266 -5.18 7.07 17.49
CA PRO A 266 -3.84 7.38 17.97
C PRO A 266 -2.78 7.29 16.84
N ILE A 267 -3.06 7.80 15.66
CA ILE A 267 -1.97 8.03 14.71
C ILE A 267 -1.27 9.31 15.19
N ASN A 268 -0.32 9.12 16.10
CA ASN A 268 0.46 10.21 16.64
C ASN A 268 1.59 10.57 15.68
N THR A 269 1.54 11.77 15.14
CA THR A 269 2.52 12.35 14.22
C THR A 269 3.57 13.21 14.93
N ASP A 270 3.55 13.30 16.27
CA ASP A 270 4.51 14.12 17.01
C ASP A 270 5.95 13.66 16.73
N GLY A 271 6.74 14.55 16.14
CA GLY A 271 8.13 14.30 15.75
C GLY A 271 8.37 14.01 14.26
N ALA A 272 7.34 13.85 13.44
CA ALA A 272 7.50 13.76 11.99
C ALA A 272 7.81 15.16 11.43
N GLN A 273 9.09 15.56 11.45
CA GLN A 273 9.52 16.74 10.71
C GLN A 273 9.38 16.47 9.20
N LYS A 274 8.86 17.47 8.48
CA LYS A 274 8.85 17.51 7.02
C LYS A 274 10.29 17.39 6.49
N GLU A 275 10.75 16.19 6.20
CA GLU A 275 11.77 16.06 5.18
C GLU A 275 11.06 16.32 3.85
N ARG A 276 11.62 17.22 3.04
CA ARG A 276 11.08 17.58 1.72
C ARG A 276 10.91 16.30 0.91
N PRO A 277 9.78 16.08 0.20
CA PRO A 277 9.54 14.87 -0.55
C PRO A 277 10.69 14.63 -1.52
N ILE A 278 11.41 13.54 -1.31
CA ILE A 278 12.45 13.08 -2.21
C ILE A 278 11.74 12.52 -3.44
N PHE A 279 11.90 13.21 -4.55
CA PHE A 279 11.41 12.76 -5.86
C PHE A 279 12.06 11.43 -6.20
N TYR A 280 11.28 10.38 -6.36
CA TYR A 280 11.76 9.18 -7.01
C TYR A 280 12.08 9.50 -8.47
N ARG A 281 13.36 9.74 -8.74
CA ARG A 281 13.89 9.60 -10.10
C ARG A 281 13.74 8.12 -10.45
N GLY A 282 12.89 7.79 -11.42
CA GLY A 282 12.90 6.49 -12.04
C GLY A 282 14.33 6.18 -12.50
N ARG A 283 14.98 5.22 -11.84
CA ARG A 283 16.25 4.70 -12.33
C ARG A 283 15.97 3.97 -13.63
N SER A 284 16.42 4.54 -14.72
CA SER A 284 16.70 3.83 -15.96
C SER A 284 17.78 2.78 -15.67
N ARG A 285 17.39 1.51 -15.64
CA ARG A 285 18.18 0.35 -16.11
C ARG A 285 17.25 -0.83 -16.29
#